data_8e607c28d3b1ebb31bbbca76a12e57d2
#
_entry.id   8e607c28d3b1ebb31bbbca76a12e57d2
#
_cell.length_a   1.000
_cell.length_b   1.000
_cell.length_c   1.000
_cell.angle_alpha   90.00
_cell.angle_beta   90.00
_cell.angle_gamma   90.00
#
_symmetry.space_group_name_H-M   'P 1'
#
loop_
_entity.id
_entity.type
_entity.pdbx_description
1 polymer ?
#
loop_
_entity_poly.entity_id
_entity_poly.type
_entity_poly.pdbx_seq_one_letter_code
_entity_poly.pdbx_strand_id
1 'polypeptide(L)'
;ASELEKIKLKSQLKLLQEGETGEKNILFELKNSGIDMYILHDIRLEDGDRSAQIDFLVVTRKLIFVIESKHLIGDIEIDENNGFIRSYEYYGKKVREGFYSPVTQNQRHLQLIHDVVMNHKKNAIMRLAFDHWFSDYYQSLVVLANPKNCIRNYSKDKQISQQVIRADQLISTIKKM
;
A
#
# COMPACT_ATOMS: atom_id res chain seq x y z
N ALA A 1 16.20 4.20 -31.67
CA ALA A 1 15.59 3.14 -30.82
C ALA A 1 14.93 2.10 -31.74
N SER A 2 15.20 0.82 -31.52
CA SER A 2 14.54 -0.26 -32.25
C SER A 2 13.03 -0.27 -31.99
N GLU A 3 12.23 -0.88 -32.85
CA GLU A 3 10.77 -0.99 -32.66
C GLU A 3 10.44 -1.70 -31.34
N LEU A 4 11.26 -2.68 -30.97
CA LEU A 4 11.15 -3.41 -29.69
C LEU A 4 11.39 -2.49 -28.47
N GLU A 5 12.38 -1.60 -28.53
CA GLU A 5 12.66 -0.62 -27.48
C GLU A 5 11.51 0.38 -27.33
N LYS A 6 10.92 0.84 -28.43
CA LYS A 6 9.76 1.74 -28.39
C LYS A 6 8.54 1.07 -27.74
N ILE A 7 8.28 -0.20 -28.05
CA ILE A 7 7.18 -0.97 -27.42
C ILE A 7 7.43 -1.10 -25.92
N LYS A 8 8.66 -1.43 -25.51
CA LYS A 8 9.04 -1.57 -24.10
C LYS A 8 8.89 -0.24 -23.34
N LEU A 9 9.35 0.86 -23.92
CA LEU A 9 9.22 2.20 -23.33
C LEU A 9 7.75 2.63 -23.20
N LYS A 10 6.91 2.38 -24.22
CA LYS A 10 5.48 2.67 -24.15
C LYS A 10 4.77 1.87 -23.07
N SER A 11 5.13 0.60 -22.89
CA SER A 11 4.58 -0.26 -21.81
C SER A 11 5.00 0.24 -20.42
N GLN A 12 6.27 0.65 -20.25
CA GLN A 12 6.75 1.22 -19.01
C GLN A 12 6.05 2.56 -18.68
N LEU A 13 5.91 3.44 -19.68
CA LEU A 13 5.20 4.71 -19.51
C LEU A 13 3.74 4.50 -19.08
N LYS A 14 3.06 3.53 -19.68
CA LYS A 14 1.68 3.18 -19.31
C LYS A 14 1.58 2.70 -17.87
N LEU A 15 2.49 1.85 -17.43
CA LEU A 15 2.52 1.37 -16.02
C LEU A 15 2.73 2.52 -15.03
N LEU A 16 3.62 3.46 -15.35
CA LEU A 16 3.85 4.65 -14.52
C LEU A 16 2.60 5.55 -14.45
N GLN A 17 1.94 5.78 -15.57
CA GLN A 17 0.70 6.58 -15.63
C GLN A 17 -0.45 5.93 -14.85
N GLU A 18 -0.55 4.60 -14.90
CA GLU A 18 -1.55 3.87 -14.11
C GLU A 18 -1.26 3.96 -12.61
N GLY A 19 0.01 3.84 -12.19
CA GLY A 19 0.43 4.05 -10.81
C GLY A 19 0.03 5.45 -10.32
N GLU A 20 0.42 6.49 -11.06
CA GLU A 20 0.08 7.89 -10.75
C GLU A 20 -1.44 8.12 -10.66
N THR A 21 -2.22 7.47 -11.52
CA THR A 21 -3.68 7.56 -11.49
C THR A 21 -4.25 6.95 -10.21
N GLY A 22 -3.71 5.82 -9.77
CA GLY A 22 -4.11 5.17 -8.52
C GLY A 22 -3.85 6.04 -7.29
N GLU A 23 -2.66 6.62 -7.22
CA GLU A 23 -2.29 7.53 -6.13
C GLU A 23 -3.16 8.79 -6.11
N LYS A 24 -3.47 9.37 -7.27
CA LYS A 24 -4.40 10.52 -7.37
C LYS A 24 -5.79 10.18 -6.84
N ASN A 25 -6.30 8.98 -7.10
CA ASN A 25 -7.59 8.53 -6.59
C ASN A 25 -7.56 8.44 -5.05
N ILE A 26 -6.53 7.83 -4.48
CA ILE A 26 -6.37 7.75 -3.02
C ILE A 26 -6.24 9.14 -2.39
N LEU A 27 -5.42 10.00 -2.98
CA LEU A 27 -5.23 11.37 -2.50
C LEU A 27 -6.53 12.16 -2.53
N PHE A 28 -7.36 11.97 -3.57
CA PHE A 28 -8.68 12.56 -3.67
C PHE A 28 -9.59 12.11 -2.52
N GLU A 29 -9.68 10.81 -2.25
CA GLU A 29 -10.47 10.27 -1.13
C GLU A 29 -10.00 10.84 0.22
N LEU A 30 -8.69 10.86 0.48
CA LEU A 30 -8.12 11.39 1.72
C LEU A 30 -8.44 12.89 1.90
N LYS A 31 -8.24 13.71 0.87
CA LYS A 31 -8.49 15.16 0.93
C LYS A 31 -9.95 15.52 1.12
N ASN A 32 -10.87 14.69 0.61
CA ASN A 32 -12.32 14.92 0.71
C ASN A 32 -12.97 14.16 1.88
N SER A 33 -12.18 13.55 2.78
CA SER A 33 -12.67 12.71 3.86
C SER A 33 -13.42 13.45 4.98
N GLY A 34 -13.14 14.74 5.16
CA GLY A 34 -13.61 15.51 6.31
C GLY A 34 -12.95 15.10 7.64
N ILE A 35 -11.81 14.37 7.60
CA ILE A 35 -11.04 13.99 8.78
C ILE A 35 -9.83 14.93 8.91
N ASP A 36 -9.59 15.45 10.12
CA ASP A 36 -8.35 16.17 10.40
C ASP A 36 -7.16 15.21 10.35
N MET A 37 -6.29 15.38 9.35
CA MET A 37 -5.12 14.54 9.16
C MET A 37 -3.99 15.28 8.44
N TYR A 38 -2.76 14.81 8.64
CA TYR A 38 -1.64 15.14 7.78
C TYR A 38 -1.45 14.00 6.78
N ILE A 39 -1.30 14.36 5.50
CA ILE A 39 -1.05 13.41 4.41
C ILE A 39 0.33 13.69 3.87
N LEU A 40 1.24 12.74 4.05
CA LEU A 40 2.56 12.72 3.46
C LEU A 40 2.51 11.71 2.30
N HIS A 41 2.95 12.13 1.13
CA HIS A 41 2.86 11.35 -0.11
C HIS A 41 4.24 11.20 -0.73
N ASP A 42 4.51 10.03 -1.30
CA ASP A 42 5.75 9.74 -2.01
C ASP A 42 7.00 9.98 -1.14
N ILE A 43 7.04 9.32 0.03
CA ILE A 43 8.12 9.50 1.00
C ILE A 43 9.20 8.46 0.75
N ARG A 44 10.44 8.91 0.56
CA ARG A 44 11.60 8.04 0.56
C ARG A 44 12.24 8.03 1.96
N LEU A 45 12.32 6.84 2.55
CA LEU A 45 13.05 6.57 3.79
C LEU A 45 14.31 5.77 3.51
N GLU A 46 15.38 6.12 4.23
CA GLU A 46 16.67 5.43 4.15
C GLU A 46 17.19 5.16 5.57
N ASP A 47 17.75 3.96 5.78
CA ASP A 47 18.41 3.55 7.02
C ASP A 47 19.57 2.60 6.69
N GLY A 48 20.79 3.13 6.66
CA GLY A 48 21.98 2.43 6.16
C GLY A 48 21.81 2.01 4.71
N ASP A 49 21.91 0.70 4.44
CA ASP A 49 21.77 0.15 3.09
C ASP A 49 20.31 -0.14 2.70
N ARG A 50 19.36 0.11 3.62
CA ARG A 50 17.93 -0.11 3.37
C ARG A 50 17.27 1.17 2.90
N SER A 51 16.42 1.06 1.89
CA SER A 51 15.56 2.16 1.47
C SER A 51 14.16 1.65 1.12
N ALA A 52 13.15 2.47 1.35
CA ALA A 52 11.78 2.23 0.93
C ALA A 52 11.15 3.51 0.44
N GLN A 53 10.28 3.38 -0.55
CA GLN A 53 9.37 4.42 -0.99
C GLN A 53 7.99 4.08 -0.43
N ILE A 54 7.44 4.98 0.35
CA ILE A 54 6.12 4.84 0.99
C ILE A 54 5.16 5.71 0.23
N ASP A 55 4.12 5.10 -0.35
CA ASP A 55 3.16 5.83 -1.17
C ASP A 55 2.43 6.89 -0.35
N PHE A 56 1.88 6.51 0.83
CA PHE A 56 1.26 7.47 1.75
C PHE A 56 1.55 7.14 3.21
N LEU A 57 1.85 8.18 3.98
CA LEU A 57 1.82 8.17 5.45
C LEU A 57 0.75 9.17 5.90
N VAL A 58 -0.32 8.65 6.50
CA VAL A 58 -1.47 9.44 6.94
C VAL A 58 -1.50 9.49 8.46
N VAL A 59 -1.32 10.68 9.02
CA VAL A 59 -1.30 10.90 10.46
C VAL A 59 -2.62 11.53 10.88
N THR A 60 -3.42 10.78 11.64
CA THR A 60 -4.66 11.25 12.26
C THR A 60 -4.43 11.61 13.73
N ARG A 61 -5.47 12.07 14.42
CA ARG A 61 -5.38 12.32 15.88
C ARG A 61 -5.19 11.05 16.70
N LYS A 62 -5.54 9.87 16.16
CA LYS A 62 -5.51 8.59 16.88
C LYS A 62 -4.43 7.65 16.37
N LEU A 63 -4.34 7.49 15.07
CA LEU A 63 -3.54 6.47 14.42
C LEU A 63 -2.71 7.05 13.27
N ILE A 64 -1.67 6.33 12.92
CA ILE A 64 -0.81 6.59 11.76
C ILE A 64 -1.01 5.43 10.79
N PHE A 65 -1.38 5.73 9.56
CA PHE A 65 -1.58 4.72 8.53
C PHE A 65 -0.44 4.77 7.52
N VAL A 66 0.19 3.62 7.31
CA VAL A 66 1.12 3.39 6.21
C VAL A 66 0.32 2.71 5.10
N ILE A 67 0.14 3.41 3.99
CA ILE A 67 -0.72 2.96 2.90
C ILE A 67 0.13 2.64 1.68
N GLU A 68 0.01 1.41 1.21
CA GLU A 68 0.54 0.95 -0.07
C GLU A 68 -0.57 1.01 -1.12
N SER A 69 -0.33 1.71 -2.21
CA SER A 69 -1.26 1.85 -3.33
C SER A 69 -0.99 0.81 -4.40
N LYS A 70 -2.03 0.12 -4.88
CA LYS A 70 -1.93 -0.79 -6.02
C LYS A 70 -2.99 -0.48 -7.06
N HIS A 71 -2.58 0.10 -8.18
CA HIS A 71 -3.44 0.31 -9.35
C HIS A 71 -3.23 -0.83 -10.34
N LEU A 72 -3.89 -1.96 -10.10
CA LEU A 72 -3.78 -3.16 -10.94
C LEU A 72 -4.98 -3.27 -11.88
N ILE A 73 -4.75 -3.81 -13.08
CA ILE A 73 -5.84 -4.16 -14.01
C ILE A 73 -6.28 -5.59 -13.70
N GLY A 74 -7.62 -5.82 -13.69
CA GLY A 74 -8.22 -7.13 -13.53
C GLY A 74 -8.71 -7.43 -12.10
N ASP A 75 -9.17 -8.65 -11.90
CA ASP A 75 -9.67 -9.13 -10.62
C ASP A 75 -8.51 -9.60 -9.75
N ILE A 76 -8.59 -9.30 -8.46
CA ILE A 76 -7.60 -9.70 -7.45
C ILE A 76 -8.18 -10.80 -6.59
N GLU A 77 -7.43 -11.86 -6.46
CA GLU A 77 -7.73 -13.00 -5.60
C GLU A 77 -6.63 -13.14 -4.55
N ILE A 78 -7.01 -13.34 -3.31
CA ILE A 78 -6.11 -13.74 -2.23
C ILE A 78 -6.49 -15.17 -1.86
N ASP A 79 -5.59 -16.11 -2.09
CA ASP A 79 -5.86 -17.52 -1.85
C ASP A 79 -5.78 -17.90 -0.35
N GLU A 80 -6.10 -19.16 -0.03
CA GLU A 80 -6.08 -19.67 1.35
C GLU A 80 -4.69 -19.66 2.00
N ASN A 81 -3.62 -19.60 1.19
CA ASN A 81 -2.22 -19.53 1.62
C ASN A 81 -1.67 -18.10 1.62
N ASN A 82 -2.54 -17.09 1.48
CA ASN A 82 -2.19 -15.68 1.41
C ASN A 82 -1.41 -15.29 0.14
N GLY A 83 -1.49 -16.11 -0.91
CA GLY A 83 -0.95 -15.80 -2.23
C GLY A 83 -1.82 -14.77 -2.94
N PHE A 84 -1.19 -13.79 -3.56
CA PHE A 84 -1.87 -12.74 -4.33
C PHE A 84 -1.85 -13.10 -5.81
N ILE A 85 -3.02 -13.16 -6.42
CA ILE A 85 -3.23 -13.56 -7.81
C ILE A 85 -4.07 -12.49 -8.49
N ARG A 86 -3.70 -12.09 -9.71
CA ARG A 86 -4.53 -11.26 -10.57
C ARG A 86 -4.99 -12.00 -11.80
N SER A 87 -6.20 -11.69 -12.26
CA SER A 87 -6.80 -12.25 -13.46
C SER A 87 -7.29 -11.11 -14.33
N TYR A 88 -6.82 -11.05 -15.56
CA TYR A 88 -7.17 -9.99 -16.52
C TYR A 88 -7.18 -10.51 -17.95
N GLU A 89 -7.71 -9.73 -18.89
CA GLU A 89 -7.68 -10.04 -20.31
C GLU A 89 -6.59 -9.21 -21.00
N TYR A 90 -5.78 -9.88 -21.79
CA TYR A 90 -4.72 -9.26 -22.59
C TYR A 90 -4.75 -9.80 -24.02
N TYR A 91 -5.05 -8.91 -24.97
CA TYR A 91 -5.23 -9.28 -26.40
C TYR A 91 -6.18 -10.47 -26.61
N GLY A 92 -7.35 -10.46 -25.95
CA GLY A 92 -8.36 -11.51 -26.06
C GLY A 92 -8.00 -12.82 -25.36
N LYS A 93 -6.88 -12.87 -24.63
CA LYS A 93 -6.45 -14.03 -23.85
C LYS A 93 -6.60 -13.75 -22.36
N LYS A 94 -7.20 -14.71 -21.64
CA LYS A 94 -7.25 -14.66 -20.17
C LYS A 94 -5.87 -14.97 -19.60
N VAL A 95 -5.35 -14.06 -18.79
CA VAL A 95 -4.10 -14.21 -18.04
C VAL A 95 -4.42 -14.32 -16.57
N ARG A 96 -3.81 -15.29 -15.90
CA ARG A 96 -3.87 -15.46 -14.43
C ARG A 96 -2.45 -15.64 -13.91
N GLU A 97 -2.00 -14.73 -13.07
CA GLU A 97 -0.62 -14.73 -12.59
C GLU A 97 -0.56 -14.30 -11.12
N GLY A 98 0.39 -14.87 -10.38
CA GLY A 98 0.73 -14.43 -9.04
C GLY A 98 1.56 -13.15 -9.08
N PHE A 99 1.43 -12.33 -8.02
CA PHE A 99 2.29 -11.19 -7.82
C PHE A 99 2.74 -11.09 -6.36
N TYR A 100 3.79 -10.31 -6.15
CA TYR A 100 4.34 -10.15 -4.81
C TYR A 100 3.33 -9.54 -3.85
N SER A 101 3.23 -10.09 -2.64
CA SER A 101 2.28 -9.64 -1.63
C SER A 101 2.49 -8.17 -1.25
N PRO A 102 1.53 -7.28 -1.53
CA PRO A 102 1.63 -5.89 -1.13
C PRO A 102 1.50 -5.72 0.39
N VAL A 103 0.89 -6.68 1.09
CA VAL A 103 0.85 -6.72 2.55
C VAL A 103 2.25 -6.92 3.11
N THR A 104 3.00 -7.91 2.57
CA THR A 104 4.40 -8.14 2.96
C THR A 104 5.28 -6.94 2.63
N GLN A 105 5.04 -6.28 1.50
CA GLN A 105 5.75 -5.05 1.12
C GLN A 105 5.50 -3.97 2.16
N ASN A 106 4.26 -3.70 2.50
CA ASN A 106 3.89 -2.64 3.44
C ASN A 106 4.33 -2.94 4.88
N GLN A 107 4.39 -4.22 5.27
CA GLN A 107 4.99 -4.61 6.56
C GLN A 107 6.49 -4.28 6.63
N ARG A 108 7.23 -4.42 5.52
CA ARG A 108 8.63 -3.99 5.46
C ARG A 108 8.78 -2.48 5.57
N HIS A 109 7.84 -1.72 5.02
CA HIS A 109 7.79 -0.26 5.17
C HIS A 109 7.57 0.12 6.65
N LEU A 110 6.62 -0.54 7.32
CA LEU A 110 6.40 -0.35 8.76
C LEU A 110 7.65 -0.66 9.58
N GLN A 111 8.33 -1.77 9.29
CA GLN A 111 9.56 -2.15 9.99
C GLN A 111 10.67 -1.09 9.78
N LEU A 112 10.82 -0.57 8.57
CA LEU A 112 11.80 0.48 8.30
C LEU A 112 11.47 1.78 9.05
N ILE A 113 10.19 2.20 9.08
CA ILE A 113 9.74 3.33 9.88
C ILE A 113 10.09 3.13 11.36
N HIS A 114 9.76 1.95 11.90
CA HIS A 114 10.06 1.61 13.29
C HIS A 114 11.55 1.75 13.58
N ASP A 115 12.41 1.15 12.75
CA ASP A 115 13.85 1.14 12.94
C ASP A 115 14.45 2.55 12.83
N VAL A 116 14.02 3.35 11.85
CA VAL A 116 14.44 4.76 11.70
C VAL A 116 14.10 5.57 12.95
N VAL A 117 12.87 5.44 13.46
CA VAL A 117 12.46 6.18 14.67
C VAL A 117 13.22 5.68 15.89
N MET A 118 13.42 4.37 16.03
CA MET A 118 14.18 3.77 17.14
C MET A 118 15.63 4.24 17.15
N ASN A 119 16.28 4.32 15.97
CA ASN A 119 17.68 4.75 15.86
C ASN A 119 17.86 6.24 16.23
N HIS A 120 16.84 7.07 16.03
CA HIS A 120 16.86 8.48 16.38
C HIS A 120 16.50 8.79 17.84
N LYS A 121 15.92 7.84 18.59
CA LYS A 121 15.60 8.02 20.01
C LYS A 121 16.83 7.76 20.88
N LYS A 122 17.32 8.81 21.55
CA LYS A 122 18.50 8.73 22.44
C LYS A 122 18.17 8.13 23.82
N ASN A 123 16.93 8.25 24.27
CA ASN A 123 16.51 7.81 25.61
C ASN A 123 15.99 6.37 25.58
N ALA A 124 16.56 5.49 26.41
CA ALA A 124 16.19 4.07 26.47
C ALA A 124 14.71 3.85 26.88
N ILE A 125 14.19 4.65 27.79
CA ILE A 125 12.79 4.58 28.25
C ILE A 125 11.85 4.93 27.08
N MET A 126 12.18 5.99 26.34
CA MET A 126 11.39 6.38 25.16
C MET A 126 11.47 5.35 24.04
N ARG A 127 12.58 4.63 23.89
CA ARG A 127 12.71 3.51 22.95
C ARG A 127 11.78 2.36 23.33
N LEU A 128 11.81 1.94 24.58
CA LEU A 128 10.95 0.88 25.12
C LEU A 128 9.47 1.23 24.98
N ALA A 129 9.09 2.46 25.32
CA ALA A 129 7.72 2.92 25.19
C ALA A 129 7.26 2.92 23.73
N PHE A 130 8.09 3.42 22.81
CA PHE A 130 7.77 3.45 21.39
C PHE A 130 7.63 2.04 20.79
N ASP A 131 8.56 1.14 21.10
CA ASP A 131 8.53 -0.26 20.68
C ASP A 131 7.24 -0.95 21.14
N HIS A 132 6.88 -0.75 22.41
CA HIS A 132 5.66 -1.32 23.00
C HIS A 132 4.37 -0.83 22.33
N TRP A 133 4.29 0.47 21.99
CA TRP A 133 3.07 1.08 21.46
C TRP A 133 3.02 1.13 19.93
N PHE A 134 4.10 0.79 19.24
CA PHE A 134 4.20 0.96 17.78
C PHE A 134 3.07 0.27 17.03
N SER A 135 2.82 -1.00 17.32
CA SER A 135 1.77 -1.80 16.66
C SER A 135 0.35 -1.30 16.94
N ASP A 136 0.13 -0.60 18.05
CA ASP A 136 -1.17 -0.07 18.42
C ASP A 136 -1.49 1.22 17.65
N TYR A 137 -0.46 2.03 17.36
CA TYR A 137 -0.63 3.32 16.71
C TYR A 137 -0.35 3.32 15.21
N TYR A 138 0.49 2.40 14.71
CA TYR A 138 0.82 2.31 13.29
C TYR A 138 0.05 1.20 12.62
N GLN A 139 -0.77 1.55 11.64
CA GLN A 139 -1.63 0.63 10.91
C GLN A 139 -1.19 0.50 9.46
N SER A 140 -1.19 -0.73 8.94
CA SER A 140 -0.89 -1.04 7.54
C SER A 140 -2.18 -1.13 6.74
N LEU A 141 -2.26 -0.45 5.61
CA LEU A 141 -3.34 -0.61 4.65
C LEU A 141 -2.77 -0.80 3.24
N VAL A 142 -3.34 -1.74 2.51
CA VAL A 142 -3.13 -1.92 1.07
C VAL A 142 -4.39 -1.49 0.36
N VAL A 143 -4.29 -0.46 -0.48
CA VAL A 143 -5.44 0.10 -1.16
C VAL A 143 -5.41 -0.24 -2.64
N LEU A 144 -6.39 -1.03 -3.10
CA LEU A 144 -6.61 -1.27 -4.51
C LEU A 144 -7.30 -0.06 -5.13
N ALA A 145 -6.50 0.74 -5.83
CA ALA A 145 -6.88 2.06 -6.32
C ALA A 145 -7.67 2.06 -7.63
N ASN A 146 -7.70 0.91 -8.36
CA ASN A 146 -8.51 0.79 -9.55
C ASN A 146 -9.97 0.45 -9.18
N PRO A 147 -10.95 1.33 -9.46
CA PRO A 147 -12.35 1.11 -9.07
C PRO A 147 -13.00 -0.10 -9.76
N LYS A 148 -12.39 -0.61 -10.84
CA LYS A 148 -12.88 -1.77 -11.59
C LYS A 148 -12.44 -3.11 -11.01
N ASN A 149 -11.54 -3.14 -10.02
CA ASN A 149 -11.12 -4.39 -9.42
C ASN A 149 -12.25 -5.05 -8.64
N CYS A 150 -12.43 -6.35 -8.85
CA CYS A 150 -13.15 -7.22 -7.92
C CYS A 150 -12.13 -7.89 -7.00
N ILE A 151 -12.42 -7.91 -5.69
CA ILE A 151 -11.57 -8.59 -4.71
C ILE A 151 -12.27 -9.87 -4.27
N ARG A 152 -11.58 -11.00 -4.39
CA ARG A 152 -11.98 -12.28 -3.80
C ARG A 152 -10.94 -12.66 -2.76
N ASN A 153 -11.33 -12.68 -1.51
CA ASN A 153 -10.44 -12.98 -0.42
C ASN A 153 -10.83 -14.31 0.25
N TYR A 154 -10.01 -15.33 0.09
CA TYR A 154 -10.13 -16.65 0.69
C TYR A 154 -9.14 -16.87 1.84
N SER A 155 -8.34 -15.85 2.18
CA SER A 155 -7.42 -15.91 3.30
C SER A 155 -8.17 -16.14 4.62
N LYS A 156 -7.63 -17.04 5.43
CA LYS A 156 -8.07 -17.27 6.81
C LYS A 156 -7.43 -16.30 7.79
N ASP A 157 -6.44 -15.54 7.33
CA ASP A 157 -5.77 -14.51 8.11
C ASP A 157 -6.63 -13.24 8.17
N LYS A 158 -7.15 -12.96 9.36
CA LYS A 158 -7.97 -11.77 9.62
C LYS A 158 -7.20 -10.47 9.37
N GLN A 159 -5.88 -10.45 9.62
CA GLN A 159 -5.07 -9.26 9.39
C GLN A 159 -5.05 -8.91 7.91
N ILE A 160 -4.83 -9.89 7.02
CA ILE A 160 -4.85 -9.67 5.56
C ILE A 160 -6.22 -9.18 5.11
N SER A 161 -7.30 -9.78 5.64
CA SER A 161 -8.66 -9.40 5.27
C SER A 161 -9.02 -7.97 5.70
N GLN A 162 -8.41 -7.46 6.77
CA GLN A 162 -8.63 -6.11 7.27
C GLN A 162 -7.72 -5.07 6.60
N GLN A 163 -6.54 -5.49 6.14
CA GLN A 163 -5.54 -4.58 5.56
C GLN A 163 -5.77 -4.32 4.07
N VAL A 164 -6.35 -5.27 3.32
CA VAL A 164 -6.54 -5.13 1.86
C VAL A 164 -7.94 -4.62 1.57
N ILE A 165 -8.03 -3.38 1.10
CA ILE A 165 -9.28 -2.68 0.86
C ILE A 165 -9.31 -2.02 -0.51
N ARG A 166 -10.48 -1.61 -0.96
CA ARG A 166 -10.65 -0.77 -2.15
C ARG A 166 -10.56 0.71 -1.77
N ALA A 167 -10.24 1.55 -2.73
CA ALA A 167 -10.15 3.01 -2.50
C ALA A 167 -11.45 3.60 -1.95
N ASP A 168 -12.63 3.15 -2.41
CA ASP A 168 -13.94 3.59 -1.94
C ASP A 168 -14.25 3.18 -0.48
N GLN A 169 -13.49 2.24 0.08
CA GLN A 169 -13.61 1.80 1.48
C GLN A 169 -12.62 2.51 2.41
N LEU A 170 -11.63 3.23 1.87
CA LEU A 170 -10.51 3.80 2.64
C LEU A 170 -11.00 4.68 3.79
N ILE A 171 -11.84 5.67 3.49
CA ILE A 171 -12.29 6.64 4.49
C ILE A 171 -13.18 5.98 5.55
N SER A 172 -14.05 5.05 5.15
CA SER A 172 -14.87 4.30 6.11
C SER A 172 -14.01 3.41 7.03
N THR A 173 -12.91 2.86 6.52
CA THR A 173 -11.96 2.06 7.29
C THR A 173 -11.20 2.92 8.30
N ILE A 174 -10.65 4.07 7.88
CA ILE A 174 -9.97 5.02 8.78
C ILE A 174 -10.92 5.50 9.91
N LYS A 175 -12.18 5.75 9.61
CA LYS A 175 -13.18 6.21 10.61
C LYS A 175 -13.57 5.15 11.63
N LYS A 176 -13.45 3.86 11.29
CA LYS A 176 -13.82 2.74 12.17
C LYS A 176 -12.70 2.34 13.14
N MET A 177 -11.45 2.66 12.81
CA MET A 177 -10.28 2.43 13.65
C MET A 177 -10.07 3.62 14.60
#